data_e29741ab9fc9867cdde9bda66fb840ee
#
_entry.id   e29741ab9fc9867cdde9bda66fb840ee
#
_cell.length_a   1.000
_cell.length_b   1.000
_cell.length_c   1.000
_cell.angle_alpha   90.00
_cell.angle_beta   90.00
_cell.angle_gamma   90.00
#
_symmetry.space_group_name_H-M   'P 1'
#
loop_
_entity.id
_entity.type
_entity.pdbx_description
1 polymer ?
#
loop_
_entity_poly.entity_id
_entity_poly.type
_entity_poly.pdbx_seq_one_letter_code
_entity_poly.pdbx_strand_id
1 'polypeptide(L)'
;MKKRLSWDEYFLAQAELVAQRSSCDRAQVGAVITVDRSVIATGYNGGVAGLENCDEDGHKLEDGHCIRTVHAEMNAILQCARNGHAMNGATIYVTHYPCLNCMKSLAQAGVKRIVYRNDYRMHAFAEEIARLKGIKIVRLERSKE
;
A
#
# COMPACT_ATOMS: atom_id res chain seq x y z
N MET A 1 4.27 -26.89 19.20
CA MET A 1 4.76 -25.53 19.53
C MET A 1 4.36 -24.55 18.43
N LYS A 2 3.76 -23.44 18.80
CA LYS A 2 3.32 -22.43 17.83
C LYS A 2 4.52 -21.73 17.20
N LYS A 3 4.60 -21.79 15.87
CA LYS A 3 5.69 -21.13 15.14
C LYS A 3 5.38 -19.62 15.00
N ARG A 4 6.39 -18.81 15.31
CA ARG A 4 6.27 -17.36 15.19
C ARG A 4 6.23 -16.95 13.71
N LEU A 5 5.38 -15.97 13.36
CA LEU A 5 5.34 -15.42 12.01
C LEU A 5 6.68 -14.77 11.65
N SER A 6 7.06 -14.86 10.38
CA SER A 6 8.18 -14.05 9.87
C SER A 6 7.82 -12.58 9.92
N TRP A 7 8.81 -11.70 9.86
CA TRP A 7 8.57 -10.26 9.80
C TRP A 7 7.69 -9.88 8.59
N ASP A 8 7.92 -10.50 7.44
CA ASP A 8 7.14 -10.20 6.24
C ASP A 8 5.68 -10.65 6.39
N GLU A 9 5.44 -11.85 6.91
CA GLU A 9 4.07 -12.32 7.19
C GLU A 9 3.37 -11.42 8.21
N TYR A 10 4.08 -11.04 9.24
CA TYR A 10 3.55 -10.19 10.32
C TYR A 10 3.11 -8.83 9.79
N PHE A 11 3.98 -8.15 9.04
CA PHE A 11 3.64 -6.81 8.52
C PHE A 11 2.62 -6.88 7.38
N LEU A 12 2.66 -7.92 6.56
CA LEU A 12 1.65 -8.09 5.51
C LEU A 12 0.27 -8.39 6.11
N ALA A 13 0.22 -9.16 7.20
CA ALA A 13 -1.04 -9.37 7.94
C ALA A 13 -1.56 -8.05 8.50
N GLN A 14 -0.69 -7.16 8.98
CA GLN A 14 -1.10 -5.82 9.40
C GLN A 14 -1.68 -5.03 8.23
N ALA A 15 -1.07 -5.09 7.06
CA ALA A 15 -1.61 -4.41 5.86
C ALA A 15 -2.99 -4.96 5.51
N GLU A 16 -3.20 -6.26 5.62
CA GLU A 16 -4.51 -6.88 5.37
C GLU A 16 -5.55 -6.41 6.39
N LEU A 17 -5.15 -6.22 7.64
CA LEU A 17 -6.03 -5.66 8.67
C LEU A 17 -6.36 -4.20 8.37
N VAL A 18 -5.38 -3.41 7.98
CA VAL A 18 -5.58 -2.00 7.58
C VAL A 18 -6.55 -1.91 6.42
N ALA A 19 -6.48 -2.84 5.46
CA ALA A 19 -7.37 -2.88 4.30
C ALA A 19 -8.86 -2.96 4.69
N GLN A 20 -9.16 -3.51 5.85
CA GLN A 20 -10.55 -3.63 6.33
C GLN A 20 -11.18 -2.28 6.67
N ARG A 21 -10.38 -1.23 6.80
CA ARG A 21 -10.86 0.13 6.98
C ARG A 21 -11.21 0.83 5.67
N SER A 22 -10.90 0.22 4.52
CA SER A 22 -11.22 0.81 3.23
C SER A 22 -12.70 1.12 3.11
N SER A 23 -13.00 2.32 2.64
CA SER A 23 -14.38 2.77 2.38
C SER A 23 -14.84 2.45 0.96
N CYS A 24 -13.96 1.88 0.14
CA CYS A 24 -14.28 1.52 -1.24
C CYS A 24 -14.55 0.02 -1.35
N ASP A 25 -15.69 -0.35 -1.92
CA ASP A 25 -16.08 -1.75 -2.11
C ASP A 25 -15.55 -2.35 -3.42
N ARG A 26 -14.98 -1.53 -4.31
CA ARG A 26 -14.41 -2.00 -5.59
C ARG A 26 -13.10 -2.73 -5.38
N ALA A 27 -12.28 -2.29 -4.42
CA ALA A 27 -11.08 -2.99 -3.99
C ALA A 27 -10.72 -2.49 -2.59
N GLN A 28 -10.43 -3.41 -1.68
CA GLN A 28 -9.98 -3.06 -0.34
C GLN A 28 -8.48 -3.25 -0.26
N VAL A 29 -7.75 -2.15 -0.26
CA VAL A 29 -6.29 -2.14 -0.24
C VAL A 29 -5.78 -1.56 1.07
N GLY A 30 -4.77 -2.19 1.62
CA GLY A 30 -4.09 -1.72 2.83
C GLY A 30 -2.59 -1.71 2.62
N ALA A 31 -1.93 -0.75 3.26
CA ALA A 31 -0.49 -0.59 3.18
C ALA A 31 0.10 -0.27 4.55
N VAL A 32 1.28 -0.79 4.80
CA VAL A 32 2.08 -0.53 6.02
C VAL A 32 3.49 -0.20 5.58
N ILE A 33 4.01 0.93 6.05
CA ILE A 33 5.40 1.34 5.76
C ILE A 33 6.23 1.12 7.02
N THR A 34 7.36 0.45 6.86
CA THR A 34 8.30 0.19 7.96
C THR A 34 9.68 0.73 7.65
N VAL A 35 10.38 1.17 8.70
CA VAL A 35 11.82 1.46 8.69
C VAL A 35 12.42 0.72 9.88
N ASP A 36 13.46 -0.07 9.63
CA ASP A 36 14.12 -0.86 10.68
C ASP A 36 13.10 -1.67 11.51
N ARG A 37 12.15 -2.31 10.84
CA ARG A 37 11.11 -3.14 11.45
C ARG A 37 10.19 -2.39 12.42
N SER A 38 10.09 -1.08 12.25
CA SER A 38 9.12 -0.26 12.99
C SER A 38 8.11 0.31 12.00
N VAL A 39 6.83 0.17 12.32
CA VAL A 39 5.77 0.77 11.50
C VAL A 39 5.80 2.27 11.70
N ILE A 40 5.97 3.01 10.60
CA ILE A 40 5.98 4.48 10.63
C ILE A 40 4.73 5.08 10.00
N ALA A 41 3.99 4.30 9.20
CA ALA A 41 2.74 4.77 8.58
C ALA A 41 1.90 3.60 8.14
N THR A 42 0.60 3.83 8.08
CA THR A 42 -0.36 2.92 7.47
C THR A 42 -1.23 3.71 6.50
N GLY A 43 -1.86 3.01 5.57
CA GLY A 43 -2.80 3.64 4.65
C GLY A 43 -3.79 2.62 4.12
N TYR A 44 -5.00 3.04 3.93
CA TYR A 44 -6.01 2.27 3.21
C TYR A 44 -6.64 3.17 2.15
N ASN A 45 -7.25 2.58 1.12
CA ASN A 45 -7.91 3.38 0.10
C ASN A 45 -9.20 3.95 0.68
N GLY A 46 -9.21 5.26 0.86
CA GLY A 46 -10.31 5.99 1.48
C GLY A 46 -10.33 7.44 1.03
N GLY A 47 -11.43 8.12 1.32
CA GLY A 47 -11.59 9.53 0.98
C GLY A 47 -10.66 10.43 1.79
N VAL A 48 -10.59 11.68 1.38
CA VAL A 48 -9.83 12.69 2.10
C VAL A 48 -10.41 12.86 3.50
N ALA A 49 -9.55 12.90 4.52
CA ALA A 49 -9.98 12.99 5.92
C ALA A 49 -10.90 14.20 6.14
N GLY A 50 -12.03 13.96 6.78
CA GLY A 50 -13.04 14.98 7.03
C GLY A 50 -14.06 15.17 5.90
N LEU A 51 -13.85 14.53 4.75
CA LEU A 51 -14.81 14.53 3.65
C LEU A 51 -15.58 13.20 3.61
N GLU A 52 -16.62 13.16 2.78
CA GLU A 52 -17.46 11.99 2.64
C GLU A 52 -16.71 10.83 1.97
N ASN A 53 -16.99 9.61 2.40
CA ASN A 53 -16.44 8.37 1.85
C ASN A 53 -17.45 7.67 0.94
N CYS A 54 -16.98 6.70 0.16
CA CYS A 54 -17.82 5.92 -0.74
C CYS A 54 -18.91 5.13 -0.01
N ASP A 55 -18.62 4.65 1.20
CA ASP A 55 -19.58 3.91 2.02
C ASP A 55 -20.68 4.81 2.62
N GLU A 56 -20.44 6.12 2.67
CA GLU A 56 -21.40 7.10 3.18
C GLU A 56 -22.25 7.70 2.06
N ASP A 57 -21.62 8.10 0.96
CA ASP A 57 -22.23 8.89 -0.11
C ASP A 57 -22.06 8.29 -1.50
N GLY A 58 -21.54 7.07 -1.60
CA GLY A 58 -21.31 6.38 -2.86
C GLY A 58 -20.06 6.83 -3.59
N HIS A 59 -19.81 6.19 -4.73
CA HIS A 59 -18.65 6.53 -5.57
C HIS A 59 -18.87 7.84 -6.31
N LYS A 60 -17.84 8.65 -6.39
CA LYS A 60 -17.82 9.84 -7.23
C LYS A 60 -17.05 9.51 -8.50
N LEU A 61 -17.78 9.28 -9.59
CA LEU A 61 -17.20 8.76 -10.83
C LEU A 61 -16.85 9.87 -11.81
N GLU A 62 -15.68 9.73 -12.44
CA GLU A 62 -15.25 10.55 -13.55
C GLU A 62 -14.56 9.64 -14.56
N ASP A 63 -15.04 9.64 -15.80
CA ASP A 63 -14.55 8.73 -16.86
C ASP A 63 -14.50 7.25 -16.41
N GLY A 64 -15.51 6.80 -15.66
CA GLY A 64 -15.61 5.44 -15.16
C GLY A 64 -14.74 5.12 -13.95
N HIS A 65 -13.97 6.09 -13.46
CA HIS A 65 -13.10 5.93 -12.28
C HIS A 65 -13.65 6.71 -11.08
N CYS A 66 -13.56 6.12 -9.90
CA CYS A 66 -13.91 6.82 -8.67
C CYS A 66 -12.79 7.80 -8.30
N ILE A 67 -13.12 9.08 -8.22
CA ILE A 67 -12.16 10.14 -7.88
C ILE A 67 -12.20 10.54 -6.41
N ARG A 68 -13.06 9.91 -5.61
CA ARG A 68 -13.22 10.23 -4.19
C ARG A 68 -12.08 9.68 -3.35
N THR A 69 -11.57 8.50 -3.67
CA THR A 69 -10.59 7.80 -2.85
C THR A 69 -9.15 8.16 -3.21
N VAL A 70 -8.32 8.25 -2.17
CA VAL A 70 -6.86 8.29 -2.28
C VAL A 70 -6.37 6.85 -2.13
N HIS A 71 -5.41 6.42 -2.94
CA HIS A 71 -4.89 5.07 -2.88
C HIS A 71 -4.20 4.79 -1.54
N ALA A 72 -4.22 3.54 -1.11
CA ALA A 72 -3.65 3.11 0.17
C ALA A 72 -2.18 3.50 0.30
N GLU A 73 -1.40 3.24 -0.74
CA GLU A 73 0.03 3.56 -0.75
C GLU A 73 0.27 5.06 -0.62
N MET A 74 -0.51 5.86 -1.34
CA MET A 74 -0.40 7.32 -1.27
C MET A 74 -0.81 7.83 0.11
N ASN A 75 -1.88 7.29 0.71
CA ASN A 75 -2.28 7.64 2.07
C ASN A 75 -1.15 7.34 3.08
N ALA A 76 -0.47 6.21 2.92
CA ALA A 76 0.66 5.86 3.79
C ALA A 76 1.83 6.83 3.60
N ILE A 77 2.17 7.18 2.35
CA ILE A 77 3.23 8.17 2.05
C ILE A 77 2.87 9.52 2.68
N LEU A 78 1.64 9.97 2.50
CA LEU A 78 1.18 11.26 3.05
C LEU A 78 1.17 11.27 4.57
N GLN A 79 0.87 10.14 5.21
CA GLN A 79 0.98 10.03 6.67
C GLN A 79 2.44 10.20 7.12
N CYS A 80 3.40 9.61 6.39
CA CYS A 80 4.82 9.87 6.66
C CYS A 80 5.14 11.34 6.54
N ALA A 81 4.66 12.01 5.49
CA ALA A 81 4.90 13.43 5.27
C ALA A 81 4.32 14.28 6.40
N ARG A 82 3.10 13.99 6.84
CA ARG A 82 2.45 14.73 7.92
C ARG A 82 3.20 14.59 9.26
N ASN A 83 3.73 13.40 9.52
CA ASN A 83 4.36 13.09 10.80
C ASN A 83 5.87 13.33 10.80
N GLY A 84 6.44 13.79 9.68
CA GLY A 84 7.86 14.07 9.59
C GLY A 84 8.75 12.83 9.53
N HIS A 85 8.25 11.72 9.02
CA HIS A 85 9.04 10.49 8.87
C HIS A 85 9.64 10.39 7.48
N ALA A 86 10.97 10.30 7.40
CA ALA A 86 11.66 10.01 6.16
C ALA A 86 11.47 8.55 5.77
N MET A 87 11.31 8.29 4.48
CA MET A 87 11.06 6.96 3.95
C MET A 87 12.29 6.34 3.27
N ASN A 88 13.45 6.96 3.37
CA ASN A 88 14.65 6.44 2.71
C ASN A 88 14.99 5.04 3.20
N GLY A 89 15.05 4.09 2.26
CA GLY A 89 15.34 2.70 2.58
C GLY A 89 14.17 1.92 3.17
N ALA A 90 12.96 2.50 3.19
CA ALA A 90 11.78 1.87 3.78
C ALA A 90 11.33 0.63 3.00
N THR A 91 10.60 -0.23 3.70
CA THR A 91 9.83 -1.32 3.11
C THR A 91 8.35 -0.98 3.19
N ILE A 92 7.61 -1.18 2.11
CA ILE A 92 6.16 -1.11 2.14
C ILE A 92 5.57 -2.51 1.99
N TYR A 93 4.60 -2.81 2.85
CA TYR A 93 3.80 -4.03 2.78
C TYR A 93 2.41 -3.62 2.31
N VAL A 94 1.97 -4.18 1.19
CA VAL A 94 0.72 -3.77 0.56
C VAL A 94 -0.04 -5.00 0.10
N THR A 95 -1.36 -4.97 0.22
CA THR A 95 -2.19 -6.13 -0.13
C THR A 95 -2.20 -6.41 -1.63
N HIS A 96 -2.05 -5.38 -2.46
CA HIS A 96 -2.08 -5.47 -3.92
C HIS A 96 -0.86 -4.80 -4.54
N TYR A 97 -0.43 -5.29 -5.68
CA TYR A 97 0.69 -4.71 -6.43
C TYR A 97 0.40 -3.23 -6.74
N PRO A 98 1.35 -2.31 -6.50
CA PRO A 98 1.11 -0.89 -6.71
C PRO A 98 0.84 -0.53 -8.16
N CYS A 99 -0.09 0.40 -8.39
CA CYS A 99 -0.31 0.96 -9.72
C CYS A 99 0.90 1.82 -10.13
N LEU A 100 0.93 2.23 -11.39
CA LEU A 100 2.05 3.02 -11.92
C LEU A 100 2.30 4.30 -11.11
N ASN A 101 1.25 5.06 -10.82
CA ASN A 101 1.40 6.32 -10.08
C ASN A 101 1.93 6.09 -8.66
N CYS A 102 1.46 5.06 -7.98
CA CYS A 102 1.95 4.71 -6.65
C CYS A 102 3.40 4.22 -6.71
N MET A 103 3.76 3.42 -7.72
CA MET A 103 5.13 2.96 -7.90
C MET A 103 6.10 4.13 -8.09
N LYS A 104 5.72 5.12 -8.91
CA LYS A 104 6.54 6.32 -9.10
C LYS A 104 6.75 7.06 -7.79
N SER A 105 5.69 7.21 -7.01
CA SER A 105 5.74 7.92 -5.73
C SER A 105 6.59 7.16 -4.70
N LEU A 106 6.43 5.84 -4.62
CA LEU A 106 7.23 5.00 -3.72
C LEU A 106 8.72 5.07 -4.08
N ALA A 107 9.04 4.96 -5.37
CA ALA A 107 10.42 5.06 -5.86
C ALA A 107 11.03 6.41 -5.51
N GLN A 108 10.29 7.50 -5.76
CA GLN A 108 10.76 8.85 -5.49
C GLN A 108 10.91 9.12 -3.99
N ALA A 109 10.09 8.50 -3.16
CA ALA A 109 10.17 8.62 -1.70
C ALA A 109 11.35 7.85 -1.10
N GLY A 110 11.98 6.96 -1.86
CA GLY A 110 13.15 6.22 -1.41
C GLY A 110 12.88 4.81 -0.90
N VAL A 111 11.69 4.26 -1.17
CA VAL A 111 11.36 2.87 -0.81
C VAL A 111 12.31 1.93 -1.52
N LYS A 112 12.83 0.94 -0.81
CA LYS A 112 13.78 -0.04 -1.34
C LYS A 112 13.21 -1.45 -1.45
N ARG A 113 12.08 -1.71 -0.82
CA ARG A 113 11.51 -3.06 -0.81
C ARG A 113 9.98 -2.95 -0.79
N ILE A 114 9.33 -3.75 -1.64
CA ILE A 114 7.87 -3.84 -1.72
C ILE A 114 7.49 -5.30 -1.53
N VAL A 115 6.67 -5.58 -0.52
CA VAL A 115 6.13 -6.92 -0.25
C VAL A 115 4.63 -6.87 -0.47
N TYR A 116 4.10 -7.73 -1.34
CA TYR A 116 2.68 -7.71 -1.67
C TYR A 116 2.10 -9.12 -1.73
N ARG A 117 0.76 -9.21 -1.74
CA ARG A 117 0.03 -10.48 -1.75
C ARG A 117 -0.63 -10.78 -3.09
N ASN A 118 -1.37 -9.82 -3.62
CA ASN A 118 -2.24 -10.01 -4.78
C ASN A 118 -1.74 -9.22 -5.98
N ASP A 119 -1.65 -9.87 -7.13
CA ASP A 119 -1.40 -9.18 -8.40
C ASP A 119 -2.62 -8.30 -8.73
N TYR A 120 -2.35 -7.09 -9.23
CA TYR A 120 -3.41 -6.14 -9.58
C TYR A 120 -2.89 -5.18 -10.62
N ARG A 121 -3.49 -5.18 -11.82
CA ARG A 121 -3.20 -4.25 -12.92
C ARG A 121 -1.71 -3.90 -13.03
N MET A 122 -0.87 -4.92 -13.21
CA MET A 122 0.57 -4.72 -13.29
C MET A 122 0.93 -3.97 -14.55
N HIS A 123 1.66 -2.87 -14.41
CA HIS A 123 2.05 -2.01 -15.51
C HIS A 123 3.52 -2.22 -15.83
N ALA A 124 3.84 -2.42 -17.13
CA ALA A 124 5.22 -2.70 -17.55
C ALA A 124 6.20 -1.62 -17.10
N PHE A 125 5.80 -0.35 -17.16
CA PHE A 125 6.66 0.75 -16.73
C PHE A 125 6.87 0.78 -15.21
N ALA A 126 5.86 0.37 -14.43
CA ALA A 126 6.03 0.23 -12.98
C ALA A 126 7.11 -0.82 -12.65
N GLU A 127 7.08 -1.96 -13.34
CA GLU A 127 8.10 -3.01 -13.17
C GLU A 127 9.48 -2.51 -13.58
N GLU A 128 9.55 -1.76 -14.68
CA GLU A 128 10.81 -1.16 -15.15
C GLU A 128 11.38 -0.17 -14.13
N ILE A 129 10.56 0.69 -13.56
CA ILE A 129 10.98 1.63 -12.51
C ILE A 129 11.57 0.87 -11.33
N ALA A 130 10.88 -0.16 -10.85
CA ALA A 130 11.36 -0.95 -9.72
C ALA A 130 12.72 -1.59 -10.03
N ARG A 131 12.88 -2.16 -11.22
CA ARG A 131 14.12 -2.77 -11.66
C ARG A 131 15.27 -1.74 -11.75
N LEU A 132 15.01 -0.60 -12.40
CA LEU A 132 16.02 0.44 -12.60
C LEU A 132 16.43 1.13 -11.29
N LYS A 133 15.51 1.27 -10.35
CA LYS A 133 15.78 1.88 -9.05
C LYS A 133 16.31 0.87 -8.03
N GLY A 134 16.40 -0.40 -8.39
CA GLY A 134 16.88 -1.44 -7.48
C GLY A 134 15.90 -1.73 -6.34
N ILE A 135 14.61 -1.53 -6.56
CA ILE A 135 13.58 -1.85 -5.57
C ILE A 135 13.34 -3.36 -5.62
N LYS A 136 13.51 -4.02 -4.48
CA LYS A 136 13.26 -5.45 -4.37
C LYS A 136 11.77 -5.69 -4.21
N ILE A 137 11.18 -6.46 -5.13
CA ILE A 137 9.76 -6.81 -5.11
C ILE A 137 9.62 -8.26 -4.67
N VAL A 138 8.79 -8.48 -3.65
CA VAL A 138 8.53 -9.82 -3.10
C VAL A 138 7.02 -10.06 -3.10
N ARG A 139 6.59 -11.12 -3.78
CA ARG A 139 5.22 -11.61 -3.65
C ARG A 139 5.19 -12.67 -2.58
N LEU A 140 4.35 -12.47 -1.58
CA LEU A 140 4.24 -13.40 -0.47
C LEU A 140 2.88 -14.12 -0.56
N GLU A 141 2.91 -15.40 -0.89
CA GLU A 141 1.69 -16.20 -0.98
C GLU A 141 1.17 -16.57 0.40
N ARG A 142 -0.15 -16.78 0.49
CA ARG A 142 -0.75 -17.26 1.73
C ARG A 142 -0.25 -18.67 2.02
N SER A 143 0.10 -18.93 3.27
CA SER A 143 0.46 -20.28 3.68
C SER A 143 -0.76 -21.19 3.49
N LYS A 144 -0.51 -22.34 2.90
CA LYS A 144 -1.54 -23.40 2.81
C LYS A 144 -1.60 -24.09 4.17
N GLU A 145 -2.74 -24.02 4.80
CA GLU A 145 -3.02 -24.82 5.98
C GLU A 145 -3.58 -26.18 5.56
#